data_c1e59d75d6cead81985715e72418f730
#
_entry.id   c1e59d75d6cead81985715e72418f730
#
_cell.length_a   1.000
_cell.length_b   1.000
_cell.length_c   1.000
_cell.angle_alpha   90.00
_cell.angle_beta   90.00
_cell.angle_gamma   90.00
#
_symmetry.space_group_name_H-M   'P 1'
#
loop_
_entity.id
_entity.type
_entity.pdbx_description
1 polymer ?
#
loop_
_entity_poly.entity_id
_entity_poly.type
_entity_poly.pdbx_seq_one_letter_code
_entity_poly.pdbx_strand_id
1 'polypeptide(L)'
;QWTKILTGFVEERTSIGVFPDGALIVAGNTVLSYSEDGGSTWEFVSLDMFYDVRNLSVVGDSSVYMITSGNMLWKTSDRFATMNYYSVGFPGVIALYAIDFPTLDTGYIAGGEKTVFKSVDGGITWDTILHEATGGVFYDIHFFDNNHGITSDSEGSFRITYDGGESWVNVMSPFTNPINDIEFITDSIGYASTSSGEICKTSDQGENWVSILSGSGSTKAVCFANEQEGFITNDFGFYYYTIDSGHTWSYDFSGVEFGEEVLDIQFAEGYYYASCTNGDIFKIDDLYIPVTIFSQQQNDFHLFPNPATDFVHVQFAENTSGQLINIYDSFGHLVINQQALPNNVISVDNLPSGLYVCELTDYNGQTSAITTFTISR
;
A
#
# COMPACT_ATOMS: atom_id res chain seq x y z
N GLN A 1 14.13 -6.36 1.92
CA GLN A 1 14.54 -6.18 0.52
C GLN A 1 13.52 -6.84 -0.41
N TRP A 2 13.10 -6.14 -1.47
CA TRP A 2 12.20 -6.68 -2.47
C TRP A 2 12.81 -7.90 -3.18
N THR A 3 12.04 -8.94 -3.34
CA THR A 3 12.41 -10.15 -4.07
C THR A 3 11.50 -10.30 -5.28
N LYS A 4 12.07 -10.47 -6.46
CA LYS A 4 11.29 -10.76 -7.66
C LYS A 4 10.79 -12.21 -7.60
N ILE A 5 9.46 -12.38 -7.65
CA ILE A 5 8.82 -13.70 -7.52
C ILE A 5 8.17 -14.20 -8.82
N LEU A 6 8.01 -13.32 -9.81
CA LEU A 6 7.53 -13.67 -11.15
C LEU A 6 8.35 -12.92 -12.19
N THR A 7 8.81 -13.64 -13.22
CA THR A 7 9.61 -13.07 -14.31
C THR A 7 9.17 -13.64 -15.66
N GLY A 8 9.42 -12.89 -16.73
CA GLY A 8 9.40 -13.43 -18.08
C GLY A 8 8.09 -13.31 -18.84
N PHE A 9 7.15 -12.54 -18.34
CA PHE A 9 5.97 -12.15 -19.12
C PHE A 9 6.18 -10.74 -19.69
N VAL A 10 6.04 -10.62 -20.98
CA VAL A 10 6.24 -9.38 -21.76
C VAL A 10 4.98 -8.47 -21.68
N GLU A 11 4.00 -8.82 -20.85
CA GLU A 11 2.73 -8.13 -20.79
C GLU A 11 2.63 -7.26 -19.53
N GLU A 12 2.15 -6.04 -19.68
CA GLU A 12 1.84 -5.13 -18.57
C GLU A 12 0.89 -5.78 -17.58
N ARG A 13 1.21 -5.69 -16.31
CA ARG A 13 0.35 -6.11 -15.20
C ARG A 13 -0.30 -4.88 -14.60
N THR A 14 -1.60 -4.87 -14.47
CA THR A 14 -2.35 -3.67 -14.09
C THR A 14 -2.95 -3.74 -12.71
N SER A 15 -3.21 -4.95 -12.17
CA SER A 15 -3.82 -5.09 -10.84
C SER A 15 -3.42 -6.39 -10.16
N ILE A 16 -3.24 -6.33 -8.85
CA ILE A 16 -3.02 -7.46 -7.96
C ILE A 16 -4.24 -7.63 -7.06
N GLY A 17 -4.65 -8.87 -6.83
CA GLY A 17 -5.62 -9.22 -5.81
C GLY A 17 -5.06 -10.27 -4.87
N VAL A 18 -5.52 -10.25 -3.63
CA VAL A 18 -5.11 -11.21 -2.62
C VAL A 18 -6.35 -11.85 -2.00
N PHE A 19 -6.35 -13.17 -1.94
CA PHE A 19 -7.39 -13.92 -1.24
C PHE A 19 -7.11 -13.99 0.27
N PRO A 20 -8.14 -14.20 1.10
CA PRO A 20 -7.97 -14.29 2.56
C PRO A 20 -7.01 -15.38 3.04
N ASP A 21 -6.70 -16.39 2.23
CA ASP A 21 -5.74 -17.45 2.52
C ASP A 21 -4.33 -17.18 1.99
N GLY A 22 -4.07 -15.95 1.49
CA GLY A 22 -2.77 -15.54 0.97
C GLY A 22 -2.50 -15.95 -0.48
N ALA A 23 -3.45 -16.57 -1.16
CA ALA A 23 -3.33 -16.81 -2.60
C ALA A 23 -3.38 -15.50 -3.38
N LEU A 24 -2.63 -15.43 -4.47
CA LEU A 24 -2.44 -14.21 -5.26
C LEU A 24 -3.06 -14.35 -6.64
N ILE A 25 -3.63 -13.25 -7.12
CA ILE A 25 -3.99 -13.08 -8.52
C ILE A 25 -3.33 -11.81 -9.08
N VAL A 26 -2.77 -11.91 -10.26
CA VAL A 26 -2.23 -10.78 -10.99
C VAL A 26 -2.86 -10.77 -12.38
N ALA A 27 -3.55 -9.71 -12.69
CA ALA A 27 -4.21 -9.52 -13.96
C ALA A 27 -3.47 -8.49 -14.82
N GLY A 28 -3.26 -8.82 -16.09
CA GLY A 28 -2.62 -7.95 -17.08
C GLY A 28 -3.40 -7.99 -18.39
N ASN A 29 -2.78 -7.55 -19.47
CA ASN A 29 -3.44 -7.34 -20.77
C ASN A 29 -4.35 -8.50 -21.19
N THR A 30 -3.82 -9.70 -21.37
CA THR A 30 -4.62 -10.86 -21.83
C THR A 30 -4.39 -12.10 -20.98
N VAL A 31 -3.55 -12.01 -19.97
CA VAL A 31 -3.14 -13.13 -19.12
C VAL A 31 -3.41 -12.83 -17.67
N LEU A 32 -3.95 -13.83 -17.00
CA LEU A 32 -4.12 -13.86 -15.57
C LEU A 32 -3.14 -14.87 -15.00
N SER A 33 -2.43 -14.47 -13.97
CA SER A 33 -1.51 -15.34 -13.23
C SER A 33 -2.05 -15.56 -11.83
N TYR A 34 -2.04 -16.80 -11.39
CA TYR A 34 -2.58 -17.21 -10.09
C TYR A 34 -1.54 -18.04 -9.32
N SER A 35 -1.40 -17.78 -8.03
CA SER A 35 -0.50 -18.50 -7.13
C SER A 35 -1.23 -18.88 -5.85
N GLU A 36 -1.16 -20.14 -5.47
CA GLU A 36 -1.74 -20.65 -4.20
C GLU A 36 -0.73 -20.65 -3.03
N ASP A 37 0.54 -20.34 -3.30
CA ASP A 37 1.64 -20.49 -2.35
C ASP A 37 2.43 -19.17 -2.12
N GLY A 38 1.71 -18.03 -2.20
CA GLY A 38 2.26 -16.71 -1.94
C GLY A 38 3.33 -16.27 -2.95
N GLY A 39 3.20 -16.70 -4.20
CA GLY A 39 4.08 -16.34 -5.30
C GLY A 39 5.28 -17.26 -5.52
N SER A 40 5.34 -18.41 -4.84
CA SER A 40 6.42 -19.38 -5.05
C SER A 40 6.25 -20.15 -6.35
N THR A 41 5.01 -20.50 -6.71
CA THR A 41 4.65 -21.09 -8.01
C THR A 41 3.45 -20.35 -8.62
N TRP A 42 3.38 -20.35 -9.96
CA TRP A 42 2.36 -19.62 -10.70
C TRP A 42 1.71 -20.48 -11.77
N GLU A 43 0.38 -20.42 -11.81
CA GLU A 43 -0.43 -20.96 -12.89
C GLU A 43 -0.91 -19.79 -13.80
N PHE A 44 -1.04 -20.08 -15.09
CA PHE A 44 -1.47 -19.10 -16.08
C PHE A 44 -2.82 -19.50 -16.63
N VAL A 45 -3.79 -18.61 -16.43
CA VAL A 45 -5.12 -18.74 -17.00
C VAL A 45 -5.15 -17.90 -18.27
N SER A 46 -5.15 -18.55 -19.43
CA SER A 46 -5.40 -17.88 -20.70
C SER A 46 -6.87 -17.49 -20.74
N LEU A 47 -7.12 -16.21 -20.71
CA LEU A 47 -8.44 -15.69 -20.94
C LEU A 47 -8.53 -15.47 -22.46
N ASP A 48 -9.54 -16.07 -23.14
CA ASP A 48 -9.87 -15.77 -24.54
C ASP A 48 -10.42 -14.33 -24.64
N MET A 49 -9.66 -13.38 -24.12
CA MET A 49 -10.00 -11.95 -24.07
C MET A 49 -9.19 -11.18 -25.10
N PHE A 50 -9.88 -10.26 -25.76
CA PHE A 50 -9.24 -9.26 -26.65
C PHE A 50 -9.03 -7.92 -25.93
N TYR A 51 -9.25 -7.85 -24.60
CA TYR A 51 -9.28 -6.60 -23.84
C TYR A 51 -8.47 -6.73 -22.57
N ASP A 52 -7.76 -5.66 -22.24
CA ASP A 52 -6.90 -5.59 -21.07
C ASP A 52 -7.73 -5.52 -19.79
N VAL A 53 -7.34 -6.26 -18.76
CA VAL A 53 -7.89 -6.09 -17.40
C VAL A 53 -7.39 -4.76 -16.86
N ARG A 54 -8.28 -3.96 -16.29
CA ARG A 54 -7.95 -2.65 -15.74
C ARG A 54 -7.89 -2.64 -14.22
N ASN A 55 -8.81 -3.36 -13.60
CA ASN A 55 -8.89 -3.45 -12.14
C ASN A 55 -9.67 -4.70 -11.76
N LEU A 56 -9.49 -5.16 -10.53
CA LEU A 56 -10.15 -6.35 -10.01
C LEU A 56 -10.55 -6.18 -8.53
N SER A 57 -11.58 -6.92 -8.12
CA SER A 57 -12.02 -7.05 -6.74
C SER A 57 -12.10 -8.53 -6.36
N VAL A 58 -11.46 -8.90 -5.25
CA VAL A 58 -11.50 -10.25 -4.67
C VAL A 58 -12.51 -10.28 -3.54
N VAL A 59 -13.44 -11.24 -3.57
CA VAL A 59 -14.51 -11.34 -2.57
C VAL A 59 -14.57 -12.75 -1.99
N GLY A 60 -14.37 -12.85 -0.69
CA GLY A 60 -14.32 -14.13 0.01
C GLY A 60 -13.19 -15.03 -0.51
N ASP A 61 -13.38 -16.35 -0.37
CA ASP A 61 -12.31 -17.32 -0.59
C ASP A 61 -12.13 -17.75 -2.05
N SER A 62 -13.02 -17.33 -2.97
CA SER A 62 -13.05 -17.94 -4.32
C SER A 62 -13.53 -17.04 -5.45
N SER A 63 -14.08 -15.86 -5.15
CA SER A 63 -14.69 -15.01 -6.16
C SER A 63 -13.78 -13.86 -6.56
N VAL A 64 -13.68 -13.62 -7.86
CA VAL A 64 -12.96 -12.47 -8.44
C VAL A 64 -13.82 -11.84 -9.52
N TYR A 65 -13.88 -10.52 -9.47
CA TYR A 65 -14.55 -9.68 -10.44
C TYR A 65 -13.52 -8.80 -11.12
N MET A 66 -13.47 -8.76 -12.44
CA MET A 66 -12.47 -8.02 -13.21
C MET A 66 -13.15 -7.18 -14.29
N ILE A 67 -12.81 -5.91 -14.35
CA ILE A 67 -13.24 -5.02 -15.44
C ILE A 67 -12.17 -4.91 -16.50
N THR A 68 -12.59 -4.72 -17.74
CA THR A 68 -11.67 -4.66 -18.89
C THR A 68 -11.83 -3.37 -19.69
N SER A 69 -10.83 -3.06 -20.52
CA SER A 69 -10.88 -1.94 -21.47
C SER A 69 -12.01 -2.04 -22.50
N GLY A 70 -12.62 -3.22 -22.66
CA GLY A 70 -13.78 -3.45 -23.53
C GLY A 70 -15.12 -3.27 -22.85
N ASN A 71 -15.20 -2.67 -21.66
CA ASN A 71 -16.42 -2.50 -20.86
C ASN A 71 -17.11 -3.83 -20.53
N MET A 72 -16.33 -4.84 -20.29
CA MET A 72 -16.80 -6.16 -19.87
C MET A 72 -16.40 -6.40 -18.43
N LEU A 73 -17.30 -7.05 -17.69
CA LEU A 73 -16.98 -7.69 -16.42
C LEU A 73 -16.70 -9.16 -16.69
N TRP A 74 -15.56 -9.65 -16.19
CA TRP A 74 -15.24 -11.06 -16.07
C TRP A 74 -15.34 -11.49 -14.61
N LYS A 75 -15.94 -12.66 -14.39
CA LYS A 75 -16.20 -13.18 -13.05
C LYS A 75 -15.88 -14.66 -12.95
N THR A 76 -15.21 -15.03 -11.85
CA THR A 76 -15.17 -16.40 -11.34
C THR A 76 -15.78 -16.46 -9.93
N SER A 77 -16.27 -17.61 -9.53
CA SER A 77 -16.72 -17.89 -8.16
C SER A 77 -16.12 -19.21 -7.60
N ASP A 78 -15.15 -19.78 -8.32
CA ASP A 78 -14.56 -21.09 -8.05
C ASP A 78 -13.05 -21.10 -8.35
N ARG A 79 -12.36 -19.99 -8.07
CA ARG A 79 -10.92 -19.83 -8.28
C ARG A 79 -10.46 -20.24 -9.68
N PHE A 80 -11.13 -19.67 -10.68
CA PHE A 80 -10.82 -19.84 -12.12
C PHE A 80 -11.10 -21.21 -12.72
N ALA A 81 -11.77 -22.13 -12.00
CA ALA A 81 -12.27 -23.37 -12.62
C ALA A 81 -13.31 -23.08 -13.70
N THR A 82 -14.12 -22.02 -13.49
CA THR A 82 -15.02 -21.47 -14.52
C THR A 82 -14.95 -19.95 -14.57
N MET A 83 -15.07 -19.39 -15.78
CA MET A 83 -15.10 -17.96 -16.03
C MET A 83 -16.35 -17.58 -16.79
N ASN A 84 -17.03 -16.52 -16.33
CA ASN A 84 -18.17 -15.93 -17.02
C ASN A 84 -17.89 -14.46 -17.33
N TYR A 85 -18.53 -13.92 -18.36
CA TYR A 85 -18.40 -12.52 -18.70
C TYR A 85 -19.75 -11.88 -18.98
N TYR A 86 -19.86 -10.61 -18.63
CA TYR A 86 -21.08 -9.82 -18.74
C TYR A 86 -20.74 -8.43 -19.31
N SER A 87 -21.66 -7.84 -20.04
CA SER A 87 -21.48 -6.47 -20.52
C SER A 87 -21.90 -5.49 -19.42
N VAL A 88 -21.03 -4.54 -19.10
CA VAL A 88 -21.39 -3.38 -18.28
C VAL A 88 -22.07 -2.39 -19.24
N GLY A 89 -23.39 -2.55 -19.40
CA GLY A 89 -24.16 -1.92 -20.46
C GLY A 89 -24.42 -0.43 -20.22
N PHE A 90 -23.68 0.44 -20.89
CA PHE A 90 -24.06 1.83 -21.09
C PHE A 90 -24.11 2.15 -22.59
N PRO A 91 -25.08 2.94 -23.07
CA PRO A 91 -25.10 3.39 -24.48
C PRO A 91 -24.01 4.44 -24.71
N GLY A 92 -22.82 4.00 -25.02
CA GLY A 92 -21.63 4.83 -25.23
C GLY A 92 -20.38 4.11 -24.79
N VAL A 93 -19.21 4.57 -25.21
CA VAL A 93 -17.92 4.03 -24.78
C VAL A 93 -17.48 4.81 -23.54
N ILE A 94 -17.88 4.39 -22.36
CA ILE A 94 -17.36 4.91 -21.10
C ILE A 94 -16.26 3.97 -20.63
N ALA A 95 -15.04 4.49 -20.46
CA ALA A 95 -13.95 3.70 -19.93
C ALA A 95 -14.21 3.37 -18.44
N LEU A 96 -14.07 2.10 -18.06
CA LEU A 96 -14.14 1.65 -16.68
C LEU A 96 -12.74 1.74 -16.05
N TYR A 97 -12.64 2.19 -14.82
CA TYR A 97 -11.35 2.39 -14.14
C TYR A 97 -11.21 1.57 -12.87
N ALA A 98 -12.24 1.52 -12.02
CA ALA A 98 -12.20 0.82 -10.76
C ALA A 98 -13.47 0.01 -10.51
N ILE A 99 -13.32 -1.08 -9.74
CA ILE A 99 -14.40 -1.98 -9.34
C ILE A 99 -14.25 -2.35 -7.88
N ASP A 100 -15.34 -2.35 -7.14
CA ASP A 100 -15.40 -2.86 -5.79
C ASP A 100 -16.69 -3.65 -5.56
N PHE A 101 -16.55 -4.80 -4.90
CA PHE A 101 -17.66 -5.67 -4.50
C PHE A 101 -17.62 -5.85 -2.97
N PRO A 102 -18.35 -5.04 -2.20
CA PRO A 102 -18.44 -5.24 -0.75
C PRO A 102 -19.12 -6.57 -0.36
N THR A 103 -19.88 -7.15 -1.26
CA THR A 103 -20.51 -8.48 -1.09
C THR A 103 -20.52 -9.25 -2.41
N LEU A 104 -20.84 -10.55 -2.36
CA LEU A 104 -20.95 -11.40 -3.57
C LEU A 104 -22.02 -10.95 -4.56
N ASP A 105 -23.07 -10.27 -4.08
CA ASP A 105 -24.22 -9.87 -4.88
C ASP A 105 -24.18 -8.39 -5.26
N THR A 106 -23.61 -7.53 -4.43
CA THR A 106 -23.59 -6.08 -4.66
C THR A 106 -22.19 -5.64 -5.06
N GLY A 107 -22.09 -4.92 -6.17
CA GLY A 107 -20.84 -4.37 -6.67
C GLY A 107 -21.04 -3.00 -7.32
N TYR A 108 -19.93 -2.26 -7.40
CA TYR A 108 -19.85 -0.91 -7.93
C TYR A 108 -18.70 -0.79 -8.91
N ILE A 109 -18.89 -0.02 -9.98
CA ILE A 109 -17.86 0.30 -10.96
C ILE A 109 -17.82 1.80 -11.16
N ALA A 110 -16.62 2.38 -11.11
CA ALA A 110 -16.36 3.78 -11.40
C ALA A 110 -15.70 3.95 -12.78
N GLY A 111 -15.97 5.08 -13.45
CA GLY A 111 -15.46 5.27 -14.79
C GLY A 111 -15.51 6.70 -15.33
N GLY A 112 -15.35 6.79 -16.64
CA GLY A 112 -15.37 8.03 -17.41
C GLY A 112 -16.70 8.78 -17.28
N GLU A 113 -16.69 10.07 -17.64
CA GLU A 113 -17.84 10.98 -17.51
C GLU A 113 -18.43 10.98 -16.10
N LYS A 114 -17.58 10.78 -15.07
CA LYS A 114 -17.95 10.67 -13.66
C LYS A 114 -19.15 9.76 -13.45
N THR A 115 -19.03 8.54 -13.99
CA THR A 115 -20.12 7.55 -13.94
C THR A 115 -19.84 6.50 -12.88
N VAL A 116 -20.87 6.15 -12.10
CA VAL A 116 -20.87 5.00 -11.20
C VAL A 116 -22.00 4.07 -11.60
N PHE A 117 -21.67 2.80 -11.75
CA PHE A 117 -22.61 1.71 -11.97
C PHE A 117 -22.75 0.89 -10.69
N LYS A 118 -23.94 0.32 -10.48
CA LYS A 118 -24.25 -0.60 -9.38
C LYS A 118 -24.86 -1.87 -9.92
N SER A 119 -24.42 -3.00 -9.40
CA SER A 119 -25.06 -4.30 -9.55
C SER A 119 -25.58 -4.78 -8.21
N VAL A 120 -26.68 -5.53 -8.21
CA VAL A 120 -27.25 -6.20 -7.03
C VAL A 120 -27.51 -7.69 -7.29
N ASP A 121 -26.96 -8.22 -8.38
CA ASP A 121 -27.11 -9.61 -8.83
C ASP A 121 -25.76 -10.28 -9.14
N GLY A 122 -24.71 -9.81 -8.47
CA GLY A 122 -23.35 -10.35 -8.63
C GLY A 122 -22.70 -10.00 -9.96
N GLY A 123 -23.00 -8.82 -10.51
CA GLY A 123 -22.38 -8.30 -11.72
C GLY A 123 -23.04 -8.77 -13.03
N ILE A 124 -24.21 -9.43 -12.97
CA ILE A 124 -24.91 -9.90 -14.18
C ILE A 124 -25.55 -8.71 -14.90
N THR A 125 -26.20 -7.81 -14.13
CA THR A 125 -26.78 -6.57 -14.66
C THR A 125 -26.28 -5.35 -13.90
N TRP A 126 -26.26 -4.19 -14.56
CA TRP A 126 -25.72 -2.95 -14.02
C TRP A 126 -26.68 -1.78 -14.27
N ASP A 127 -26.97 -1.04 -13.21
CA ASP A 127 -27.71 0.22 -13.28
C ASP A 127 -26.76 1.39 -13.11
N THR A 128 -26.97 2.48 -13.85
CA THR A 128 -26.24 3.73 -13.66
C THR A 128 -26.86 4.50 -12.50
N ILE A 129 -26.07 4.68 -11.42
CA ILE A 129 -26.54 5.38 -10.20
C ILE A 129 -25.96 6.79 -10.07
N LEU A 130 -24.90 7.12 -10.81
CA LEU A 130 -24.34 8.46 -10.93
C LEU A 130 -23.82 8.66 -12.34
N HIS A 131 -24.09 9.81 -12.93
CA HIS A 131 -23.53 10.21 -14.21
C HIS A 131 -23.48 11.74 -14.30
N GLU A 132 -22.28 12.30 -14.38
CA GLU A 132 -22.06 13.72 -14.56
C GLU A 132 -21.47 13.94 -15.96
N ALA A 133 -22.26 14.25 -16.97
CA ALA A 133 -21.82 14.47 -18.37
C ALA A 133 -20.90 15.70 -18.55
N THR A 134 -20.03 15.95 -17.60
CA THR A 134 -19.13 17.14 -17.54
C THR A 134 -17.70 16.85 -17.98
N GLY A 135 -17.40 15.59 -18.37
CA GLY A 135 -16.11 15.22 -18.96
C GLY A 135 -15.01 14.89 -17.97
N GLY A 136 -15.29 14.65 -16.71
CA GLY A 136 -14.33 14.14 -15.72
C GLY A 136 -14.29 12.61 -15.64
N VAL A 137 -13.45 12.08 -14.77
CA VAL A 137 -13.28 10.63 -14.54
C VAL A 137 -13.33 10.35 -13.05
N PHE A 138 -13.95 9.24 -12.66
CA PHE A 138 -13.73 8.61 -11.37
C PHE A 138 -12.66 7.54 -11.57
N TYR A 139 -11.54 7.66 -10.83
CA TYR A 139 -10.39 6.79 -10.99
C TYR A 139 -10.43 5.59 -10.07
N ASP A 140 -11.00 5.77 -8.86
CA ASP A 140 -11.07 4.73 -7.87
C ASP A 140 -12.39 4.75 -7.10
N ILE A 141 -12.78 3.62 -6.51
CA ILE A 141 -14.01 3.42 -5.77
C ILE A 141 -13.82 2.40 -4.66
N HIS A 142 -14.30 2.72 -3.48
CA HIS A 142 -14.30 1.83 -2.33
C HIS A 142 -15.63 1.86 -1.59
N PHE A 143 -16.16 0.70 -1.23
CA PHE A 143 -17.38 0.55 -0.45
C PHE A 143 -17.12 -0.22 0.83
N PHE A 144 -17.41 0.38 1.97
CA PHE A 144 -17.29 -0.25 3.30
C PHE A 144 -18.38 -1.32 3.51
N ASP A 145 -19.54 -1.08 2.92
CA ASP A 145 -20.70 -1.96 2.91
C ASP A 145 -21.62 -1.63 1.71
N ASN A 146 -22.81 -2.22 1.67
CA ASN A 146 -23.76 -1.99 0.57
C ASN A 146 -24.35 -0.55 0.52
N ASN A 147 -24.10 0.29 1.53
CA ASN A 147 -24.67 1.63 1.63
C ASN A 147 -23.62 2.73 1.64
N HIS A 148 -22.51 2.50 2.34
CA HIS A 148 -21.48 3.51 2.52
C HIS A 148 -20.31 3.26 1.57
N GLY A 149 -19.99 4.26 0.76
CA GLY A 149 -18.87 4.19 -0.20
C GLY A 149 -18.35 5.55 -0.60
N ILE A 150 -17.17 5.54 -1.19
CA ILE A 150 -16.43 6.72 -1.65
C ILE A 150 -15.83 6.45 -3.03
N THR A 151 -15.80 7.48 -3.88
CA THR A 151 -15.06 7.45 -5.15
C THR A 151 -14.23 8.71 -5.32
N SER A 152 -13.08 8.60 -5.98
CA SER A 152 -12.15 9.71 -6.26
C SER A 152 -12.34 10.25 -7.67
N ASP A 153 -12.02 11.52 -7.91
CA ASP A 153 -12.17 12.12 -9.21
C ASP A 153 -10.91 12.77 -9.80
N SER A 154 -11.00 13.09 -11.08
CA SER A 154 -9.95 13.75 -11.86
C SER A 154 -9.72 15.23 -11.50
N GLU A 155 -10.51 15.80 -10.61
CA GLU A 155 -10.45 17.20 -10.19
C GLU A 155 -9.92 17.35 -8.76
N GLY A 156 -9.50 16.23 -8.13
CA GLY A 156 -8.96 16.22 -6.77
C GLY A 156 -10.05 16.29 -5.70
N SER A 157 -11.23 15.75 -5.97
CA SER A 157 -12.29 15.64 -4.99
C SER A 157 -12.82 14.20 -4.87
N PHE A 158 -13.63 13.98 -3.84
CA PHE A 158 -14.29 12.71 -3.59
C PHE A 158 -15.80 12.87 -3.67
N ARG A 159 -16.50 11.77 -3.91
CA ARG A 159 -17.95 11.64 -3.69
C ARG A 159 -18.19 10.57 -2.66
N ILE A 160 -18.99 10.86 -1.64
CA ILE A 160 -19.39 9.90 -0.61
C ILE A 160 -20.89 9.65 -0.72
N THR A 161 -21.28 8.41 -0.59
CA THR A 161 -22.66 7.97 -0.43
C THR A 161 -22.86 7.25 0.89
N TYR A 162 -24.04 7.38 1.49
CA TYR A 162 -24.47 6.67 2.69
C TYR A 162 -25.76 5.86 2.48
N ASP A 163 -26.23 5.81 1.24
CA ASP A 163 -27.49 5.18 0.82
C ASP A 163 -27.32 4.23 -0.38
N GLY A 164 -26.07 3.76 -0.59
CA GLY A 164 -25.77 2.81 -1.66
C GLY A 164 -25.78 3.43 -3.04
N GLY A 165 -25.53 4.74 -3.13
CA GLY A 165 -25.43 5.49 -4.36
C GLY A 165 -26.71 6.16 -4.82
N GLU A 166 -27.79 6.17 -4.00
CA GLU A 166 -29.00 6.94 -4.32
C GLU A 166 -28.74 8.44 -4.25
N SER A 167 -27.85 8.88 -3.34
CA SER A 167 -27.34 10.24 -3.29
C SER A 167 -25.84 10.30 -3.00
N TRP A 168 -25.19 11.38 -3.47
CA TRP A 168 -23.76 11.57 -3.34
C TRP A 168 -23.43 12.97 -2.82
N VAL A 169 -22.50 13.03 -1.85
CA VAL A 169 -21.99 14.27 -1.26
C VAL A 169 -20.57 14.53 -1.80
N ASN A 170 -20.32 15.75 -2.24
CA ASN A 170 -18.98 16.16 -2.67
C ASN A 170 -18.12 16.49 -1.45
N VAL A 171 -16.94 15.88 -1.38
CA VAL A 171 -15.92 16.14 -0.35
C VAL A 171 -14.64 16.61 -1.02
N MET A 172 -14.14 17.75 -0.61
CA MET A 172 -12.91 18.32 -1.15
C MET A 172 -11.68 17.71 -0.50
N SER A 173 -10.71 17.27 -1.30
CA SER A 173 -9.38 16.98 -0.79
C SER A 173 -8.59 18.27 -0.55
N PRO A 174 -7.46 18.22 0.16
CA PRO A 174 -6.54 19.36 0.27
C PRO A 174 -5.82 19.71 -1.05
N PHE A 175 -6.03 18.91 -2.10
CA PHE A 175 -5.35 19.03 -3.38
C PHE A 175 -6.33 19.31 -4.54
N THR A 176 -5.78 19.67 -5.70
CA THR A 176 -6.55 19.94 -6.94
C THR A 176 -6.14 19.02 -8.10
N ASN A 177 -5.24 18.07 -7.82
CA ASN A 177 -4.76 17.11 -8.82
C ASN A 177 -5.61 15.85 -8.77
N PRO A 178 -5.72 15.10 -9.89
CA PRO A 178 -6.43 13.84 -9.94
C PRO A 178 -6.02 12.90 -8.80
N ILE A 179 -6.99 12.30 -8.13
CA ILE A 179 -6.78 11.29 -7.09
C ILE A 179 -6.83 9.93 -7.77
N ASN A 180 -5.68 9.23 -7.80
CA ASN A 180 -5.49 8.01 -8.55
C ASN A 180 -5.94 6.77 -7.80
N ASP A 181 -5.75 6.76 -6.47
CA ASP A 181 -5.93 5.56 -5.65
C ASP A 181 -6.41 5.92 -4.26
N ILE A 182 -7.27 5.08 -3.69
CA ILE A 182 -7.82 5.20 -2.33
C ILE A 182 -7.68 3.85 -1.64
N GLU A 183 -7.08 3.82 -0.48
CA GLU A 183 -7.00 2.64 0.36
C GLU A 183 -7.52 2.92 1.75
N PHE A 184 -8.37 2.03 2.27
CA PHE A 184 -8.82 2.05 3.66
C PHE A 184 -8.29 0.83 4.41
N ILE A 185 -7.52 1.10 5.47
CA ILE A 185 -6.96 0.05 6.34
C ILE A 185 -7.89 -0.31 7.50
N THR A 186 -8.81 0.56 7.82
CA THR A 186 -9.95 0.35 8.73
C THR A 186 -11.15 1.10 8.16
N ASP A 187 -12.35 0.86 8.69
CA ASP A 187 -13.54 1.60 8.27
C ASP A 187 -13.38 3.12 8.38
N SER A 188 -12.49 3.63 9.23
CA SER A 188 -12.32 5.07 9.47
C SER A 188 -11.02 5.65 8.94
N ILE A 189 -9.95 4.85 8.83
CA ILE A 189 -8.63 5.34 8.43
C ILE A 189 -8.35 4.95 6.99
N GLY A 190 -8.14 5.96 6.16
CA GLY A 190 -7.82 5.77 4.76
C GLY A 190 -6.75 6.74 4.28
N TYR A 191 -6.17 6.40 3.13
CA TYR A 191 -5.15 7.16 2.43
C TYR A 191 -5.56 7.31 0.98
N ALA A 192 -5.14 8.41 0.36
CA ALA A 192 -5.35 8.62 -1.06
C ALA A 192 -4.12 9.28 -1.70
N SER A 193 -3.78 8.83 -2.90
CA SER A 193 -2.65 9.32 -3.68
C SER A 193 -3.11 10.14 -4.88
N THR A 194 -2.32 11.15 -5.25
CA THR A 194 -2.61 12.00 -6.40
C THR A 194 -1.61 11.82 -7.54
N SER A 195 -2.01 12.22 -8.74
CA SER A 195 -1.15 12.21 -9.94
C SER A 195 0.10 13.11 -9.85
N SER A 196 0.23 13.94 -8.83
CA SER A 196 1.40 14.81 -8.58
C SER A 196 2.24 14.39 -7.37
N GLY A 197 1.94 13.22 -6.78
CA GLY A 197 2.72 12.65 -5.69
C GLY A 197 2.37 13.20 -4.31
N GLU A 198 1.22 13.77 -4.18
CA GLU A 198 0.67 14.19 -2.90
C GLU A 198 -0.09 13.03 -2.27
N ILE A 199 -0.05 12.92 -0.94
CA ILE A 199 -0.81 11.95 -0.18
C ILE A 199 -1.64 12.68 0.86
N CYS A 200 -2.90 12.29 0.97
CA CYS A 200 -3.75 12.70 2.08
C CYS A 200 -4.24 11.50 2.88
N LYS A 201 -4.59 11.78 4.13
CA LYS A 201 -5.10 10.81 5.10
C LYS A 201 -6.45 11.27 5.61
N THR A 202 -7.35 10.33 5.81
CA THR A 202 -8.58 10.50 6.58
C THR A 202 -8.53 9.66 7.85
N SER A 203 -9.31 10.05 8.86
CA SER A 203 -9.58 9.29 10.08
C SER A 203 -11.07 9.25 10.43
N ASP A 204 -11.92 9.61 9.49
CA ASP A 204 -13.36 9.75 9.65
C ASP A 204 -14.15 9.27 8.43
N GLN A 205 -13.76 8.13 7.86
CA GLN A 205 -14.43 7.46 6.73
C GLN A 205 -14.44 8.30 5.43
N GLY A 206 -13.45 9.20 5.27
CA GLY A 206 -13.34 10.04 4.08
C GLY A 206 -14.10 11.37 4.17
N GLU A 207 -14.74 11.70 5.30
CA GLU A 207 -15.44 12.98 5.45
C GLU A 207 -14.49 14.18 5.45
N ASN A 208 -13.31 14.03 6.05
CA ASN A 208 -12.25 15.04 6.03
C ASN A 208 -10.90 14.42 5.68
N TRP A 209 -10.12 15.13 4.88
CA TRP A 209 -8.80 14.71 4.43
C TRP A 209 -7.74 15.74 4.78
N VAL A 210 -6.59 15.29 5.28
CA VAL A 210 -5.44 16.13 5.59
C VAL A 210 -4.22 15.68 4.78
N SER A 211 -3.45 16.64 4.28
CA SER A 211 -2.19 16.36 3.58
C SER A 211 -1.15 15.82 4.53
N ILE A 212 -0.50 14.72 4.18
CA ILE A 212 0.62 14.11 4.91
C ILE A 212 1.91 14.04 4.09
N LEU A 213 1.81 14.19 2.77
CA LEU A 213 2.95 14.32 1.88
C LEU A 213 2.60 15.30 0.76
N SER A 214 3.51 16.20 0.42
CA SER A 214 3.35 17.13 -0.69
C SER A 214 4.44 16.93 -1.73
N GLY A 215 4.00 16.50 -2.93
CA GLY A 215 4.75 16.51 -4.18
C GLY A 215 6.08 15.76 -4.24
N SER A 216 6.03 14.50 -4.69
CA SER A 216 7.26 13.68 -4.92
C SER A 216 7.33 13.06 -6.33
N GLY A 217 6.58 13.59 -7.28
CA GLY A 217 6.36 12.99 -8.61
C GLY A 217 5.01 12.26 -8.66
N SER A 218 4.57 11.81 -9.82
CA SER A 218 3.30 11.09 -9.95
C SER A 218 3.31 9.81 -9.10
N THR A 219 2.30 9.62 -8.27
CA THR A 219 2.07 8.37 -7.55
C THR A 219 1.03 7.52 -8.25
N LYS A 220 1.19 6.20 -8.19
CA LYS A 220 0.28 5.23 -8.81
C LYS A 220 -0.58 4.54 -7.78
N ALA A 221 0.05 4.02 -6.75
CA ALA A 221 -0.62 3.26 -5.72
C ALA A 221 -0.10 3.60 -4.34
N VAL A 222 -0.98 3.49 -3.36
CA VAL A 222 -0.69 3.61 -1.93
C VAL A 222 -1.13 2.32 -1.25
N CYS A 223 -0.30 1.78 -0.36
CA CYS A 223 -0.65 0.58 0.39
C CYS A 223 -0.09 0.61 1.80
N PHE A 224 -0.93 0.33 2.77
CA PHE A 224 -0.59 0.29 4.19
C PHE A 224 -0.84 -1.10 4.79
N ALA A 225 0.17 -1.65 5.47
CA ALA A 225 0.01 -2.88 6.24
C ALA A 225 -0.80 -2.67 7.53
N ASN A 226 -0.68 -1.49 8.11
CA ASN A 226 -1.34 -1.07 9.34
C ASN A 226 -1.33 0.47 9.43
N GLU A 227 -1.81 1.03 10.55
CA GLU A 227 -1.86 2.48 10.72
C GLU A 227 -0.50 3.19 10.68
N GLN A 228 0.60 2.50 10.96
CA GLN A 228 1.95 3.07 11.03
C GLN A 228 2.73 2.87 9.74
N GLU A 229 2.58 1.71 9.09
CA GLU A 229 3.48 1.25 8.04
C GLU A 229 2.80 1.23 6.68
N GLY A 230 3.40 1.89 5.71
CA GLY A 230 2.87 1.95 4.36
C GLY A 230 3.90 2.30 3.30
N PHE A 231 3.53 1.99 2.05
CA PHE A 231 4.28 2.28 0.85
C PHE A 231 3.50 3.16 -0.12
N ILE A 232 4.24 3.93 -0.89
CA ILE A 232 3.76 4.68 -2.05
C ILE A 232 4.67 4.36 -3.21
N THR A 233 4.11 4.11 -4.36
CA THR A 233 4.84 3.90 -5.61
C THR A 233 4.72 5.09 -6.54
N ASN A 234 5.69 5.30 -7.41
CA ASN A 234 5.66 6.38 -8.39
C ASN A 234 6.03 5.92 -9.81
N ASP A 235 5.82 6.79 -10.80
CA ASP A 235 6.10 6.54 -12.24
C ASP A 235 7.55 6.19 -12.57
N PHE A 236 8.49 6.45 -11.66
CA PHE A 236 9.92 6.22 -11.89
C PHE A 236 10.40 4.90 -11.31
N GLY A 237 9.49 4.06 -10.78
CA GLY A 237 9.85 2.82 -10.10
C GLY A 237 10.50 3.03 -8.74
N PHE A 238 10.37 4.23 -8.17
CA PHE A 238 10.78 4.50 -6.79
C PHE A 238 9.62 4.26 -5.87
N TYR A 239 9.92 3.87 -4.65
CA TYR A 239 8.93 3.79 -3.58
C TYR A 239 9.35 4.63 -2.37
N TYR A 240 8.35 5.20 -1.75
CA TYR A 240 8.51 5.82 -0.44
C TYR A 240 7.83 4.92 0.58
N TYR A 241 8.37 4.86 1.76
CA TYR A 241 7.75 4.15 2.87
C TYR A 241 7.68 5.01 4.12
N THR A 242 6.70 4.75 4.93
CA THR A 242 6.50 5.34 6.25
C THR A 242 6.38 4.25 7.30
N ILE A 243 6.78 4.56 8.53
CA ILE A 243 6.61 3.71 9.72
C ILE A 243 5.98 4.49 10.88
N ASP A 244 5.52 5.70 10.60
CA ASP A 244 4.97 6.64 11.57
C ASP A 244 3.66 7.28 11.09
N SER A 245 2.83 6.52 10.41
CA SER A 245 1.51 6.94 9.90
C SER A 245 1.58 8.05 8.86
N GLY A 246 2.67 8.14 8.11
CA GLY A 246 2.87 9.17 7.11
C GLY A 246 3.38 10.51 7.64
N HIS A 247 3.80 10.59 8.91
CA HIS A 247 4.43 11.82 9.44
C HIS A 247 5.80 12.07 8.83
N THR A 248 6.55 11.00 8.59
CA THR A 248 7.81 11.04 7.83
C THR A 248 7.82 9.96 6.75
N TRP A 249 8.49 10.27 5.65
CA TRP A 249 8.65 9.37 4.53
C TRP A 249 10.12 9.20 4.19
N SER A 250 10.54 7.97 4.05
CA SER A 250 11.86 7.57 3.60
C SER A 250 11.78 6.95 2.22
N TYR A 251 12.85 7.04 1.46
CA TYR A 251 13.00 6.31 0.19
C TYR A 251 14.25 5.43 0.30
N ASP A 252 14.17 4.23 -0.24
CA ASP A 252 15.31 3.33 -0.30
C ASP A 252 15.61 2.98 -1.76
N PHE A 253 16.86 3.19 -2.17
CA PHE A 253 17.37 2.79 -3.48
C PHE A 253 18.11 1.43 -3.41
N SER A 254 18.27 0.84 -2.22
CA SER A 254 19.04 -0.38 -2.05
C SER A 254 18.19 -1.61 -2.39
N GLY A 255 18.34 -2.11 -3.60
CA GLY A 255 18.04 -3.50 -3.90
C GLY A 255 16.87 -3.80 -4.80
N VAL A 256 16.17 -2.81 -5.33
CA VAL A 256 15.27 -3.04 -6.44
C VAL A 256 15.59 -2.05 -7.55
N GLU A 257 16.22 -2.56 -8.56
CA GLU A 257 16.15 -1.93 -9.88
C GLU A 257 14.75 -2.25 -10.41
N PHE A 258 13.72 -1.50 -9.94
CA PHE A 258 12.43 -1.59 -10.63
C PHE A 258 12.63 -1.19 -12.08
N GLY A 259 13.46 -0.36 -12.50
CA GLY A 259 13.67 0.01 -13.88
C GLY A 259 12.40 0.28 -14.70
N GLU A 260 11.26 0.01 -14.08
CA GLU A 260 9.92 0.00 -14.63
C GLU A 260 8.93 0.60 -13.63
N GLU A 261 7.84 1.15 -14.10
CA GLU A 261 6.77 1.74 -13.30
C GLU A 261 6.05 0.65 -12.48
N VAL A 262 5.81 0.92 -11.21
CA VAL A 262 4.96 0.07 -10.35
C VAL A 262 3.51 0.51 -10.52
N LEU A 263 2.66 -0.41 -10.94
CA LEU A 263 1.26 -0.13 -11.29
C LEU A 263 0.31 -0.32 -10.13
N ASP A 264 0.55 -1.33 -9.29
CA ASP A 264 -0.30 -1.67 -8.16
C ASP A 264 0.54 -2.29 -7.05
N ILE A 265 0.12 -2.11 -5.80
CA ILE A 265 0.75 -2.67 -4.61
C ILE A 265 -0.33 -3.12 -3.64
N GLN A 266 -0.18 -4.32 -3.07
CA GLN A 266 -1.12 -4.90 -2.13
C GLN A 266 -0.38 -5.50 -0.94
N PHE A 267 -0.99 -5.45 0.25
CA PHE A 267 -0.48 -6.09 1.45
C PHE A 267 -1.34 -7.27 1.86
N ALA A 268 -0.70 -8.40 2.11
CA ALA A 268 -1.38 -9.59 2.65
C ALA A 268 -0.41 -10.55 3.32
N GLU A 269 -0.85 -11.25 4.36
CA GLU A 269 -0.11 -12.31 5.04
C GLU A 269 1.30 -11.88 5.49
N GLY A 270 1.48 -10.59 5.87
CA GLY A 270 2.77 -10.03 6.30
C GLY A 270 3.72 -9.68 5.16
N TYR A 271 3.22 -9.57 3.92
CA TYR A 271 4.02 -9.23 2.74
C TYR A 271 3.36 -8.14 1.92
N TYR A 272 4.20 -7.27 1.34
CA TYR A 272 3.77 -6.41 0.24
C TYR A 272 4.09 -7.07 -1.10
N TYR A 273 3.19 -6.95 -2.04
CA TYR A 273 3.30 -7.42 -3.41
C TYR A 273 3.13 -6.26 -4.36
N ALA A 274 4.03 -6.11 -5.32
CA ALA A 274 4.00 -5.02 -6.28
C ALA A 274 4.04 -5.55 -7.71
N SER A 275 3.19 -5.02 -8.60
CA SER A 275 3.18 -5.32 -10.03
C SER A 275 3.81 -4.17 -10.83
N CYS A 276 4.54 -4.51 -11.90
CA CYS A 276 5.25 -3.56 -12.73
C CYS A 276 4.82 -3.63 -14.21
N THR A 277 5.06 -2.54 -14.94
CA THR A 277 4.75 -2.43 -16.39
C THR A 277 5.40 -3.49 -17.26
N ASN A 278 6.52 -4.05 -16.85
CA ASN A 278 7.19 -5.15 -17.58
C ASN A 278 6.65 -6.54 -17.23
N GLY A 279 5.58 -6.63 -16.44
CA GLY A 279 5.00 -7.89 -15.98
C GLY A 279 5.74 -8.57 -14.83
N ASP A 280 6.73 -7.94 -14.24
CA ASP A 280 7.42 -8.44 -13.05
C ASP A 280 6.53 -8.25 -11.80
N ILE A 281 6.59 -9.23 -10.90
CA ILE A 281 5.99 -9.17 -9.58
C ILE A 281 7.09 -9.25 -8.54
N PHE A 282 7.03 -8.33 -7.60
CA PHE A 282 7.94 -8.24 -6.48
C PHE A 282 7.20 -8.51 -5.17
N LYS A 283 7.92 -9.08 -4.22
CA LYS A 283 7.48 -9.35 -2.86
C LYS A 283 8.49 -8.81 -1.87
N ILE A 284 8.01 -8.17 -0.82
CA ILE A 284 8.84 -7.80 0.34
C ILE A 284 8.09 -8.21 1.61
N ASP A 285 8.82 -8.70 2.59
CA ASP A 285 8.30 -8.87 3.94
C ASP A 285 7.79 -7.52 4.44
N ASP A 286 6.74 -7.57 5.27
CA ASP A 286 6.31 -6.45 6.09
C ASP A 286 7.54 -5.65 6.54
N LEU A 287 7.46 -4.34 6.53
CA LEU A 287 8.63 -3.49 6.80
C LEU A 287 9.31 -3.89 8.12
N TYR A 288 9.94 -5.05 8.07
CA TYR A 288 11.10 -5.28 8.88
C TYR A 288 12.04 -4.15 8.47
N ILE A 289 12.03 -3.04 9.25
CA ILE A 289 13.14 -2.11 9.15
C ILE A 289 14.34 -3.04 9.12
N PRO A 290 15.09 -3.16 8.03
CA PRO A 290 16.42 -3.65 8.22
C PRO A 290 16.97 -2.61 9.20
N VAL A 291 17.02 -2.93 10.47
CA VAL A 291 18.20 -2.55 11.21
C VAL A 291 19.27 -3.01 10.25
N THR A 292 19.77 -2.09 9.46
CA THR A 292 20.79 -2.37 8.46
C THR A 292 21.78 -3.16 9.27
N ILE A 293 21.77 -4.50 9.08
CA ILE A 293 22.84 -5.31 9.60
C ILE A 293 23.96 -4.82 8.71
N PHE A 294 24.53 -3.69 9.15
CA PHE A 294 25.81 -3.27 8.67
C PHE A 294 26.64 -4.53 8.78
N SER A 295 26.97 -5.08 7.63
CA SER A 295 27.91 -6.18 7.52
C SER A 295 28.96 -5.96 8.59
N GLN A 296 28.95 -6.83 9.61
CA GLN A 296 29.89 -6.90 10.72
C GLN A 296 31.11 -5.96 10.59
N GLN A 297 30.90 -4.64 10.78
CA GLN A 297 31.96 -3.85 11.35
C GLN A 297 31.92 -4.22 12.83
N GLN A 298 33.02 -4.75 13.30
CA GLN A 298 33.33 -5.19 14.62
C GLN A 298 32.66 -4.28 15.65
N ASN A 299 31.85 -4.86 16.56
CA ASN A 299 31.07 -4.13 17.56
C ASN A 299 31.99 -3.16 18.32
N ASP A 300 31.95 -1.90 17.94
CA ASP A 300 32.78 -0.86 18.56
C ASP A 300 32.28 -0.43 19.94
N PHE A 301 31.11 -1.00 20.38
CA PHE A 301 30.57 -0.75 21.72
C PHE A 301 29.69 -1.89 22.24
N HIS A 302 29.54 -1.97 23.56
CA HIS A 302 28.69 -2.93 24.24
C HIS A 302 27.73 -2.25 25.20
N LEU A 303 26.52 -2.81 25.33
CA LEU A 303 25.49 -2.38 26.27
C LEU A 303 25.32 -3.40 27.40
N PHE A 304 25.33 -2.91 28.65
CA PHE A 304 25.07 -3.77 29.82
C PHE A 304 24.45 -2.97 30.99
N PRO A 305 23.61 -3.59 31.84
CA PRO A 305 23.13 -4.95 31.69
C PRO A 305 22.19 -5.08 30.48
N ASN A 306 22.09 -6.28 29.93
CA ASN A 306 21.10 -6.64 28.91
C ASN A 306 20.55 -8.02 29.30
N PRO A 307 19.27 -8.13 29.73
CA PRO A 307 18.24 -7.06 29.86
C PRO A 307 18.59 -5.97 30.87
N ALA A 308 18.17 -4.74 30.54
CA ALA A 308 18.26 -3.58 31.44
C ALA A 308 16.99 -3.44 32.28
N THR A 309 17.07 -2.77 33.43
CA THR A 309 15.91 -2.37 34.25
C THR A 309 15.74 -0.86 34.31
N ASP A 310 16.63 -0.14 34.96
CA ASP A 310 16.53 1.30 35.19
C ASP A 310 17.57 2.10 34.39
N PHE A 311 18.66 1.46 34.01
CA PHE A 311 19.73 2.07 33.24
C PHE A 311 20.49 1.05 32.39
N VAL A 312 21.17 1.56 31.35
CA VAL A 312 22.10 0.82 30.51
C VAL A 312 23.43 1.57 30.42
N HIS A 313 24.54 0.85 30.55
CA HIS A 313 25.87 1.39 30.32
C HIS A 313 26.27 1.16 28.86
N VAL A 314 26.86 2.17 28.25
CA VAL A 314 27.45 2.09 26.91
C VAL A 314 28.96 2.07 27.06
N GLN A 315 29.59 0.94 26.78
CA GLN A 315 31.04 0.77 26.80
C GLN A 315 31.57 0.77 25.37
N PHE A 316 32.45 1.72 25.08
CA PHE A 316 33.12 1.86 23.78
C PHE A 316 34.43 1.11 23.73
N ALA A 317 34.80 0.57 22.58
CA ALA A 317 36.10 -0.07 22.34
C ALA A 317 37.22 0.93 22.18
N GLU A 318 36.94 2.14 21.65
CA GLU A 318 37.89 3.23 21.46
C GLU A 318 37.28 4.59 21.88
N ASN A 319 38.08 5.66 21.83
CA ASN A 319 37.68 6.99 22.29
C ASN A 319 36.65 7.64 21.30
N THR A 320 35.40 7.70 21.69
CA THR A 320 34.26 8.13 20.87
C THR A 320 33.83 9.58 21.15
N SER A 321 34.74 10.46 21.54
CA SER A 321 34.42 11.86 21.81
C SER A 321 33.84 12.53 20.54
N GLY A 322 32.61 12.99 20.64
CA GLY A 322 31.96 13.71 19.56
C GLY A 322 30.89 12.94 18.81
N GLN A 323 30.48 11.78 19.28
CA GLN A 323 29.37 11.02 18.73
C GLN A 323 28.06 11.27 19.50
N LEU A 324 26.93 10.98 18.88
CA LEU A 324 25.60 10.98 19.49
C LEU A 324 25.15 9.53 19.70
N ILE A 325 24.50 9.28 20.82
CA ILE A 325 23.80 8.03 21.12
C ILE A 325 22.32 8.27 20.88
N ASN A 326 21.76 7.52 19.95
CA ASN A 326 20.34 7.49 19.67
C ASN A 326 19.78 6.14 20.12
N ILE A 327 18.69 6.15 20.91
CA ILE A 327 17.96 4.93 21.26
C ILE A 327 16.57 5.03 20.64
N TYR A 328 16.21 3.97 19.95
CA TYR A 328 14.92 3.79 19.30
C TYR A 328 14.15 2.64 19.95
N ASP A 329 12.86 2.77 20.06
CA ASP A 329 11.99 1.66 20.44
C ASP A 329 11.87 0.61 19.30
N SER A 330 11.14 -0.48 19.54
CA SER A 330 10.91 -1.52 18.54
C SER A 330 10.12 -1.05 17.32
N PHE A 331 9.53 0.15 17.39
CA PHE A 331 8.80 0.79 16.30
C PHE A 331 9.67 1.82 15.54
N GLY A 332 10.95 1.98 15.92
CA GLY A 332 11.87 2.93 15.31
C GLY A 332 11.71 4.38 15.79
N HIS A 333 10.90 4.65 16.81
CA HIS A 333 10.80 5.98 17.38
C HIS A 333 12.04 6.32 18.18
N LEU A 334 12.62 7.49 17.94
CA LEU A 334 13.71 8.00 18.75
C LEU A 334 13.21 8.35 20.16
N VAL A 335 13.59 7.54 21.14
CA VAL A 335 13.16 7.72 22.54
C VAL A 335 14.23 8.38 23.42
N ILE A 336 15.51 8.27 23.03
CA ILE A 336 16.62 8.95 23.70
C ILE A 336 17.63 9.43 22.66
N ASN A 337 18.05 10.69 22.77
CA ASN A 337 19.16 11.27 22.03
C ASN A 337 20.07 12.00 23.02
N GLN A 338 21.33 11.59 23.09
CA GLN A 338 22.32 12.25 23.94
C GLN A 338 23.73 12.15 23.39
N GLN A 339 24.61 13.06 23.83
CA GLN A 339 26.02 13.03 23.45
C GLN A 339 26.75 11.88 24.14
N ALA A 340 27.59 11.17 23.41
CA ALA A 340 28.47 10.13 23.96
C ALA A 340 29.54 10.74 24.88
N LEU A 341 29.57 10.27 26.11
CA LEU A 341 30.54 10.66 27.16
C LEU A 341 31.39 9.45 27.59
N PRO A 342 32.58 9.63 28.18
CA PRO A 342 33.45 8.52 28.53
C PRO A 342 32.87 7.46 29.49
N ASN A 343 31.85 7.80 30.26
CA ASN A 343 31.14 6.88 31.18
C ASN A 343 29.61 7.00 30.94
N ASN A 344 29.15 6.58 29.77
CA ASN A 344 27.74 6.69 29.43
C ASN A 344 26.90 5.73 30.26
N VAL A 345 26.10 6.30 31.14
CA VAL A 345 24.97 5.65 31.81
C VAL A 345 23.73 6.32 31.28
N ILE A 346 22.87 5.55 30.66
CA ILE A 346 21.62 6.02 30.09
C ILE A 346 20.50 5.54 30.99
N SER A 347 19.71 6.47 31.55
CA SER A 347 18.47 6.11 32.24
C SER A 347 17.42 5.63 31.24
N VAL A 348 16.87 4.47 31.51
CA VAL A 348 15.79 3.85 30.73
C VAL A 348 14.56 3.57 31.62
N ASP A 349 14.54 4.14 32.84
CA ASP A 349 13.50 3.95 33.85
C ASP A 349 12.12 4.41 33.42
N ASN A 350 12.02 5.30 32.43
CA ASN A 350 10.76 5.79 31.88
C ASN A 350 10.32 5.03 30.60
N LEU A 351 11.15 4.10 30.11
CA LEU A 351 10.83 3.33 28.90
C LEU A 351 10.09 2.03 29.25
N PRO A 352 9.08 1.60 28.49
CA PRO A 352 8.40 0.32 28.66
C PRO A 352 9.32 -0.90 28.54
N SER A 353 8.90 -2.07 29.07
CA SER A 353 9.59 -3.33 28.77
C SER A 353 9.49 -3.62 27.27
N GLY A 354 10.61 -4.01 26.65
CA GLY A 354 10.64 -4.26 25.20
C GLY A 354 12.06 -4.33 24.63
N LEU A 355 12.14 -4.50 23.33
CA LEU A 355 13.38 -4.44 22.54
C LEU A 355 13.66 -2.99 22.12
N TYR A 356 14.93 -2.60 22.19
CA TYR A 356 15.41 -1.28 21.79
C TYR A 356 16.66 -1.39 20.93
N VAL A 357 16.81 -0.43 20.03
CA VAL A 357 17.99 -0.26 19.16
C VAL A 357 18.80 0.93 19.68
N CYS A 358 20.09 0.74 19.86
CA CYS A 358 21.03 1.81 20.19
C CYS A 358 21.98 2.04 19.01
N GLU A 359 22.01 3.27 18.53
CA GLU A 359 22.80 3.72 17.40
C GLU A 359 23.80 4.79 17.84
N LEU A 360 25.03 4.71 17.31
CA LEU A 360 26.02 5.77 17.39
C LEU A 360 26.10 6.52 16.06
N THR A 361 25.96 7.83 16.11
CA THR A 361 26.13 8.68 14.92
C THR A 361 27.19 9.74 15.13
N ASP A 362 27.85 10.17 14.06
CA ASP A 362 28.70 11.35 14.07
C ASP A 362 27.85 12.65 14.03
N TYR A 363 28.50 13.82 14.11
CA TYR A 363 27.79 15.11 14.04
C TYR A 363 27.14 15.42 12.68
N ASN A 364 27.46 14.67 11.64
CA ASN A 364 26.86 14.80 10.32
C ASN A 364 25.66 13.84 10.17
N GLY A 365 25.30 13.08 11.21
CA GLY A 365 24.24 12.09 11.20
C GLY A 365 24.62 10.77 10.53
N GLN A 366 25.92 10.53 10.26
CA GLN A 366 26.37 9.28 9.68
C GLN A 366 26.53 8.23 10.79
N THR A 367 25.84 7.09 10.66
CA THR A 367 25.89 5.98 11.61
C THR A 367 27.27 5.33 11.60
N SER A 368 27.87 5.17 12.77
CA SER A 368 29.15 4.50 12.97
C SER A 368 29.02 3.10 13.55
N ALA A 369 28.00 2.85 14.39
CA ALA A 369 27.73 1.53 14.98
C ALA A 369 26.30 1.40 15.49
N ILE A 370 25.77 0.17 15.50
CA ILE A 370 24.42 -0.17 16.01
C ILE A 370 24.49 -1.45 16.85
N THR A 371 23.71 -1.49 17.92
CA THR A 371 23.47 -2.70 18.73
C THR A 371 22.06 -2.68 19.32
N THR A 372 21.60 -3.81 19.84
CA THR A 372 20.28 -3.93 20.46
C THR A 372 20.39 -4.31 21.94
N PHE A 373 19.37 -3.93 22.73
CA PHE A 373 19.21 -4.36 24.12
C PHE A 373 17.73 -4.48 24.46
N THR A 374 17.43 -5.20 25.54
CA THR A 374 16.08 -5.36 26.04
C THR A 374 15.90 -4.69 27.39
N ILE A 375 14.71 -4.15 27.65
CA ILE A 375 14.29 -3.70 28.97
C ILE A 375 13.32 -4.73 29.54
N SER A 376 13.59 -5.20 30.76
CA SER A 376 12.75 -6.16 31.47
C SER A 376 12.40 -5.59 32.86
N ARG A 377 11.10 -5.44 33.13
CA ARG A 377 10.54 -5.02 34.43
C ARG A 377 9.52 -6.01 34.93
#